data_4c73a518766d62bd4065f8f0816f78cb
#
_entry.id   4c73a518766d62bd4065f8f0816f78cb
#
_cell.length_a   1.000
_cell.length_b   1.000
_cell.length_c   1.000
_cell.angle_alpha   90.00
_cell.angle_beta   90.00
_cell.angle_gamma   90.00
#
_symmetry.space_group_name_H-M   'P 1'
#
loop_
_entity.id
_entity.type
_entity.pdbx_description
1 polymer ?
#
loop_
_entity_poly.entity_id
_entity_poly.type
_entity_poly.pdbx_seq_one_letter_code
_entity_poly.pdbx_strand_id
1 'polypeptide(L)'
;MGKDLNTLINRSGSRMAMRFVLVTRNRGKAEEFSQIFKEYGFNFRVEPMAAPEIQADDLREIARYSVLYAYKVLREPVLVEDAGLFIKALNGFPGPYSSYVYETIGVEGILKLMEGVVRRDARFESALAFYSPLTELKIFTGAVEGRISEEPRGRGGFGFDPIFIPDGSVKTFAEMSLEEKNRFSHRARAARKFAEWFKTLKTLPPIYQD
;
A
#
# COMPACT_ATOMS: atom_id res chain seq x y z
N MET A 1 28.79 16.52 -2.55
CA MET A 1 28.83 16.97 -3.96
C MET A 1 27.42 16.75 -4.51
N GLY A 2 26.64 17.84 -4.55
CA GLY A 2 25.27 17.84 -5.04
C GLY A 2 25.25 17.63 -6.56
N LYS A 3 24.49 16.66 -7.01
CA LYS A 3 24.13 16.59 -8.43
C LYS A 3 23.08 17.66 -8.67
N ASP A 4 23.41 18.60 -9.54
CA ASP A 4 22.61 19.74 -9.96
C ASP A 4 21.16 19.31 -10.32
N LEU A 5 20.19 20.03 -9.79
CA LEU A 5 18.77 19.94 -10.15
C LEU A 5 18.53 20.15 -11.66
N ASN A 6 19.47 20.75 -12.37
CA ASN A 6 19.46 20.92 -13.83
C ASN A 6 19.58 19.63 -14.64
N THR A 7 19.95 18.51 -14.02
CA THR A 7 20.06 17.21 -14.72
C THR A 7 18.67 16.57 -15.00
N LEU A 8 17.59 17.13 -14.44
CA LEU A 8 16.22 16.64 -14.65
C LEU A 8 15.50 17.28 -15.83
N ILE A 9 16.11 18.25 -16.49
CA ILE A 9 15.57 18.86 -17.72
C ILE A 9 16.35 18.31 -18.91
N ASN A 10 15.73 17.44 -19.68
CA ASN A 10 16.31 16.95 -20.90
C ASN A 10 16.46 18.12 -21.88
N ARG A 11 17.58 18.22 -22.61
CA ARG A 11 17.93 19.30 -23.57
C ARG A 11 16.90 19.56 -24.69
N SER A 12 15.82 18.76 -24.75
CA SER A 12 14.71 18.88 -25.72
C SER A 12 13.50 19.69 -25.23
N GLY A 13 13.54 20.28 -24.03
CA GLY A 13 12.40 21.05 -23.50
C GLY A 13 11.17 20.22 -23.15
N SER A 14 11.19 18.89 -23.30
CA SER A 14 10.09 18.04 -22.89
C SER A 14 10.18 17.79 -21.38
N ARG A 15 9.10 18.11 -20.65
CA ARG A 15 8.96 17.81 -19.23
C ARG A 15 9.21 16.31 -19.00
N MET A 16 10.28 15.96 -18.29
CA MET A 16 10.46 14.60 -17.82
C MET A 16 9.27 14.27 -16.90
N ALA A 17 8.47 13.29 -17.31
CA ALA A 17 7.43 12.76 -16.44
C ALA A 17 8.08 12.25 -15.15
N MET A 18 7.64 12.77 -14.00
CA MET A 18 8.15 12.31 -12.71
C MET A 18 7.97 10.80 -12.61
N ARG A 19 9.06 10.10 -12.32
CA ARG A 19 9.10 8.65 -12.14
C ARG A 19 9.30 8.35 -10.67
N PHE A 20 8.80 7.21 -10.22
CA PHE A 20 9.04 6.71 -8.88
C PHE A 20 9.27 5.20 -8.88
N VAL A 21 9.81 4.72 -7.78
CA VAL A 21 10.05 3.31 -7.53
C VAL A 21 9.06 2.82 -6.49
N LEU A 22 8.22 1.86 -6.84
CA LEU A 22 7.39 1.12 -5.89
C LEU A 22 8.24 0.01 -5.27
N VAL A 23 8.51 0.13 -3.98
CA VAL A 23 9.36 -0.83 -3.25
C VAL A 23 8.47 -1.84 -2.54
N THR A 24 8.50 -3.08 -3.02
CA THR A 24 7.78 -4.20 -2.40
C THR A 24 8.30 -5.54 -2.91
N ARG A 25 8.39 -6.54 -2.03
CA ARG A 25 8.63 -7.94 -2.39
C ARG A 25 7.35 -8.73 -2.62
N ASN A 26 6.21 -8.17 -2.21
CA ASN A 26 4.91 -8.83 -2.34
C ASN A 26 4.35 -8.61 -3.75
N ARG A 27 4.29 -9.70 -4.55
CA ARG A 27 3.78 -9.67 -5.93
C ARG A 27 2.33 -9.21 -6.01
N GLY A 28 1.47 -9.67 -5.08
CA GLY A 28 0.07 -9.27 -5.07
C GLY A 28 -0.10 -7.76 -4.83
N LYS A 29 0.69 -7.16 -3.91
CA LYS A 29 0.73 -5.71 -3.73
C LYS A 29 1.16 -5.01 -5.03
N ALA A 30 2.23 -5.50 -5.67
CA ALA A 30 2.72 -4.92 -6.91
C ALA A 30 1.67 -4.97 -8.04
N GLU A 31 0.93 -6.06 -8.16
CA GLU A 31 -0.14 -6.22 -9.15
C GLU A 31 -1.30 -5.24 -8.90
N GLU A 32 -1.78 -5.14 -7.65
CA GLU A 32 -2.85 -4.22 -7.27
C GLU A 32 -2.46 -2.76 -7.57
N PHE A 33 -1.27 -2.31 -7.16
CA PHE A 33 -0.78 -0.97 -7.46
C PHE A 33 -0.56 -0.75 -8.96
N SER A 34 -0.05 -1.76 -9.67
CA SER A 34 0.22 -1.64 -11.11
C SER A 34 -1.06 -1.41 -11.90
N GLN A 35 -2.15 -2.10 -11.55
CA GLN A 35 -3.44 -1.88 -12.19
C GLN A 35 -3.93 -0.45 -11.95
N ILE A 36 -3.92 0.02 -10.71
CA ILE A 36 -4.40 1.36 -10.35
C ILE A 36 -3.54 2.43 -11.03
N PHE A 37 -2.22 2.36 -10.91
CA PHE A 37 -1.34 3.40 -11.44
C PHE A 37 -1.30 3.44 -12.97
N LYS A 38 -1.62 2.32 -13.64
CA LYS A 38 -1.80 2.26 -15.08
C LYS A 38 -3.01 3.08 -15.53
N GLU A 39 -4.10 3.08 -14.78
CA GLU A 39 -5.28 3.94 -15.05
C GLU A 39 -4.92 5.43 -15.04
N TYR A 40 -3.92 5.81 -14.22
CA TYR A 40 -3.41 7.17 -14.13
C TYR A 40 -2.27 7.50 -15.11
N GLY A 41 -1.84 6.53 -15.92
CA GLY A 41 -0.74 6.70 -16.87
C GLY A 41 0.62 7.00 -16.19
N PHE A 42 0.85 6.48 -14.98
CA PHE A 42 2.10 6.71 -14.28
C PHE A 42 3.22 5.82 -14.82
N ASN A 43 4.43 6.39 -14.87
CA ASN A 43 5.64 5.66 -15.16
C ASN A 43 6.37 5.35 -13.85
N PHE A 44 6.44 4.07 -13.50
CA PHE A 44 7.11 3.58 -12.30
C PHE A 44 7.74 2.21 -12.57
N ARG A 45 8.66 1.82 -11.72
CA ARG A 45 9.19 0.47 -11.68
C ARG A 45 8.95 -0.14 -10.31
N VAL A 46 8.91 -1.46 -10.25
CA VAL A 46 8.84 -2.21 -8.99
C VAL A 46 10.26 -2.65 -8.62
N GLU A 47 10.63 -2.40 -7.38
CA GLU A 47 11.90 -2.85 -6.80
C GLU A 47 11.63 -3.85 -5.67
N PRO A 48 12.05 -5.13 -5.81
CA PRO A 48 11.82 -6.15 -4.80
C PRO A 48 12.83 -6.05 -3.65
N MET A 49 12.93 -4.90 -3.02
CA MET A 49 13.82 -4.65 -1.89
C MET A 49 13.08 -4.84 -0.56
N ALA A 50 13.76 -5.46 0.40
CA ALA A 50 13.32 -5.44 1.78
C ALA A 50 13.75 -4.14 2.45
N ALA A 51 12.80 -3.37 2.96
CA ALA A 51 13.09 -2.37 3.96
C ALA A 51 13.01 -3.02 5.36
N PRO A 52 13.84 -2.62 6.33
CA PRO A 52 13.67 -3.05 7.70
C PRO A 52 12.30 -2.59 8.22
N GLU A 53 11.50 -3.51 8.72
CA GLU A 53 10.23 -3.20 9.36
C GLU A 53 10.47 -2.96 10.85
N ILE A 54 10.20 -1.75 11.30
CA ILE A 54 10.23 -1.43 12.72
C ILE A 54 8.99 -2.01 13.41
N GLN A 55 9.09 -2.31 14.69
CA GLN A 55 7.92 -2.62 15.51
C GLN A 55 7.25 -1.32 15.94
N ALA A 56 6.02 -1.10 15.47
CA ALA A 56 5.18 0.02 15.85
C ALA A 56 3.70 -0.36 15.74
N ASP A 57 2.86 0.35 16.49
CA ASP A 57 1.41 0.12 16.47
C ASP A 57 0.70 0.88 15.34
N ASP A 58 1.39 1.81 14.69
CA ASP A 58 0.87 2.65 13.62
C ASP A 58 1.55 2.33 12.29
N LEU A 59 0.77 1.86 11.32
CA LEU A 59 1.24 1.59 9.95
C LEU A 59 1.92 2.80 9.29
N ARG A 60 1.54 4.03 9.69
CA ARG A 60 2.15 5.26 9.14
C ARG A 60 3.60 5.42 9.60
N GLU A 61 3.92 5.01 10.83
CA GLU A 61 5.30 5.03 11.35
C GLU A 61 6.14 4.00 10.63
N ILE A 62 5.63 2.80 10.42
CA ILE A 62 6.31 1.72 9.69
C ILE A 62 6.58 2.16 8.25
N ALA A 63 5.54 2.64 7.55
CA ALA A 63 5.67 3.11 6.17
C ALA A 63 6.64 4.30 6.03
N ARG A 64 6.62 5.24 7.01
CA ARG A 64 7.55 6.37 7.09
C ARG A 64 9.00 5.89 7.19
N TYR A 65 9.28 4.99 8.10
CA TYR A 65 10.64 4.46 8.28
C TYR A 65 11.12 3.74 7.02
N SER A 66 10.27 2.87 6.49
CA SER A 66 10.57 2.06 5.30
C SER A 66 10.84 2.91 4.06
N VAL A 67 10.06 3.98 3.83
CA VAL A 67 10.25 4.85 2.66
C VAL A 67 11.54 5.67 2.77
N LEU A 68 11.89 6.16 3.96
CA LEU A 68 13.14 6.90 4.16
C LEU A 68 14.37 5.98 4.00
N TYR A 69 14.29 4.75 4.50
CA TYR A 69 15.31 3.74 4.27
C TYR A 69 15.46 3.42 2.78
N ALA A 70 14.34 3.15 2.10
CA ALA A 70 14.33 2.87 0.67
C ALA A 70 14.98 4.01 -0.15
N TYR A 71 14.64 5.25 0.17
CA TYR A 71 15.26 6.41 -0.47
C TYR A 71 16.77 6.50 -0.18
N LYS A 72 17.20 6.22 1.06
CA LYS A 72 18.64 6.21 1.41
C LYS A 72 19.43 5.24 0.54
N VAL A 73 18.84 4.10 0.20
CA VAL A 73 19.47 3.05 -0.62
C VAL A 73 19.40 3.38 -2.10
N LEU A 74 18.21 3.69 -2.61
CA LEU A 74 17.96 3.82 -4.06
C LEU A 74 18.28 5.20 -4.62
N ARG A 75 18.20 6.26 -3.79
CA ARG A 75 18.43 7.65 -4.21
C ARG A 75 17.52 8.13 -5.36
N GLU A 76 16.36 7.52 -5.47
CA GLU A 76 15.29 7.86 -6.41
C GLU A 76 14.00 8.17 -5.65
N PRO A 77 13.00 8.87 -6.25
CA PRO A 77 11.69 8.99 -5.64
C PRO A 77 11.10 7.61 -5.36
N VAL A 78 10.68 7.35 -4.14
CA VAL A 78 10.24 6.03 -3.68
C VAL A 78 8.84 6.06 -3.10
N LEU A 79 8.13 4.97 -3.29
CA LEU A 79 6.80 4.69 -2.76
C LEU A 79 6.85 3.34 -2.04
N VAL A 80 6.40 3.31 -0.79
CA VAL A 80 6.35 2.11 0.06
C VAL A 80 4.97 2.00 0.66
N GLU A 81 4.48 0.79 0.85
CA GLU A 81 3.19 0.55 1.50
C GLU A 81 3.32 -0.46 2.61
N ASP A 82 2.71 -0.13 3.75
CA ASP A 82 2.43 -1.08 4.82
C ASP A 82 0.93 -1.21 5.05
N ALA A 83 0.48 -2.43 5.40
CA ALA A 83 -0.94 -2.72 5.56
C ALA A 83 -1.18 -3.78 6.63
N GLY A 84 -2.34 -3.67 7.29
CA GLY A 84 -2.74 -4.59 8.35
C GLY A 84 -4.23 -4.88 8.36
N LEU A 85 -4.55 -6.08 8.85
CA LEU A 85 -5.90 -6.52 9.20
C LEU A 85 -6.12 -6.27 10.69
N PHE A 86 -7.14 -5.53 11.05
CA PHE A 86 -7.51 -5.21 12.42
C PHE A 86 -8.86 -5.85 12.76
N ILE A 87 -8.86 -6.82 13.67
CA ILE A 87 -10.07 -7.55 14.09
C ILE A 87 -10.54 -7.01 15.43
N LYS A 88 -11.75 -6.47 15.47
CA LYS A 88 -12.27 -5.78 16.65
C LYS A 88 -12.38 -6.69 17.88
N ALA A 89 -12.86 -7.90 17.69
CA ALA A 89 -12.99 -8.88 18.78
C ALA A 89 -11.65 -9.34 19.36
N LEU A 90 -10.54 -9.15 18.62
CA LEU A 90 -9.18 -9.44 19.04
C LEU A 90 -8.38 -8.16 19.40
N ASN A 91 -9.08 -7.09 19.79
CA ASN A 91 -8.49 -5.79 20.16
C ASN A 91 -7.55 -5.21 19.09
N GLY A 92 -7.86 -5.44 17.81
CA GLY A 92 -7.07 -4.98 16.68
C GLY A 92 -5.98 -5.94 16.21
N PHE A 93 -5.77 -7.09 16.88
CA PHE A 93 -4.85 -8.11 16.37
C PHE A 93 -5.37 -8.69 15.04
N PRO A 94 -4.50 -9.01 14.04
CA PRO A 94 -3.04 -8.89 14.06
C PRO A 94 -2.49 -7.46 13.83
N GLY A 95 -3.28 -6.52 13.34
CA GLY A 95 -2.85 -5.14 13.12
C GLY A 95 -1.61 -5.03 12.22
N PRO A 96 -0.60 -4.24 12.61
CA PRO A 96 0.65 -4.08 11.86
C PRO A 96 1.44 -5.38 11.67
N TYR A 97 1.21 -6.37 12.51
CA TYR A 97 1.89 -7.67 12.46
C TYR A 97 1.23 -8.67 11.50
N SER A 98 0.35 -8.22 10.60
CA SER A 98 -0.44 -9.07 9.72
C SER A 98 0.39 -10.03 8.86
N SER A 99 1.53 -9.59 8.34
CA SER A 99 2.44 -10.47 7.56
C SER A 99 3.01 -11.58 8.43
N TYR A 100 3.54 -11.23 9.60
CA TYR A 100 4.11 -12.19 10.55
C TYR A 100 3.08 -13.22 11.01
N VAL A 101 1.87 -12.76 11.35
CA VAL A 101 0.78 -13.64 11.81
C VAL A 101 0.32 -14.56 10.67
N TYR A 102 0.26 -14.05 9.44
CA TYR A 102 -0.07 -14.88 8.28
C TYR A 102 0.98 -15.99 8.05
N GLU A 103 2.25 -15.67 8.16
CA GLU A 103 3.35 -16.61 7.96
C GLU A 103 3.47 -17.65 9.09
N THR A 104 2.97 -17.35 10.29
CA THR A 104 3.08 -18.22 11.47
C THR A 104 1.84 -19.08 11.70
N ILE A 105 0.68 -18.45 11.89
CA ILE A 105 -0.56 -19.18 12.19
C ILE A 105 -1.57 -19.19 11.03
N GLY A 106 -1.35 -18.34 10.02
CA GLY A 106 -2.15 -18.30 8.80
C GLY A 106 -3.62 -17.93 9.00
N VAL A 107 -4.39 -18.20 7.97
CA VAL A 107 -5.85 -18.01 7.95
C VAL A 107 -6.54 -18.88 9.00
N GLU A 108 -6.13 -20.15 9.10
CA GLU A 108 -6.70 -21.11 10.05
C GLU A 108 -6.50 -20.68 11.49
N GLY A 109 -5.33 -20.13 11.83
CA GLY A 109 -5.06 -19.61 13.18
C GLY A 109 -5.99 -18.45 13.55
N ILE A 110 -6.22 -17.52 12.63
CA ILE A 110 -7.17 -16.42 12.85
C ILE A 110 -8.60 -16.97 13.03
N LEU A 111 -9.05 -17.91 12.19
CA LEU A 111 -10.38 -18.50 12.31
C LEU A 111 -10.55 -19.25 13.63
N LYS A 112 -9.51 -19.94 14.09
CA LYS A 112 -9.51 -20.61 15.39
C LYS A 112 -9.64 -19.62 16.56
N LEU A 113 -8.94 -18.49 16.52
CA LEU A 113 -9.09 -17.41 17.50
C LEU A 113 -10.48 -16.78 17.47
N MET A 114 -11.20 -16.92 16.36
CA MET A 114 -12.54 -16.39 16.16
C MET A 114 -13.65 -17.43 16.38
N GLU A 115 -13.33 -18.64 16.87
CA GLU A 115 -14.34 -19.66 17.23
C GLU A 115 -15.25 -19.14 18.34
N GLY A 116 -16.57 -19.28 18.14
CA GLY A 116 -17.60 -18.80 19.09
C GLY A 116 -17.78 -17.27 19.13
N VAL A 117 -17.01 -16.51 18.35
CA VAL A 117 -17.15 -15.06 18.30
C VAL A 117 -18.29 -14.66 17.36
N VAL A 118 -19.33 -14.02 17.92
CA VAL A 118 -20.51 -13.56 17.16
C VAL A 118 -20.20 -12.28 16.38
N ARG A 119 -19.54 -11.31 17.02
CA ARG A 119 -19.18 -10.02 16.38
C ARG A 119 -17.83 -10.13 15.68
N ARG A 120 -17.87 -10.29 14.39
CA ARG A 120 -16.69 -10.55 13.56
C ARG A 120 -16.18 -9.32 12.83
N ASP A 121 -16.55 -8.13 13.30
CA ASP A 121 -16.16 -6.85 12.69
C ASP A 121 -14.63 -6.74 12.56
N ALA A 122 -14.18 -6.33 11.40
CA ALA A 122 -12.77 -6.16 11.09
C ALA A 122 -12.57 -5.05 10.06
N ARG A 123 -11.36 -4.54 9.95
CA ARG A 123 -10.98 -3.59 8.89
C ARG A 123 -9.61 -3.90 8.35
N PHE A 124 -9.41 -3.67 7.08
CA PHE A 124 -8.09 -3.53 6.50
C PHE A 124 -7.70 -2.06 6.43
N GLU A 125 -6.45 -1.78 6.78
CA GLU A 125 -5.83 -0.46 6.61
C GLU A 125 -4.56 -0.55 5.77
N SER A 126 -4.26 0.54 5.07
CA SER A 126 -3.02 0.73 4.32
C SER A 126 -2.47 2.12 4.58
N ALA A 127 -1.17 2.22 4.81
CA ALA A 127 -0.39 3.44 4.83
C ALA A 127 0.61 3.41 3.68
N LEU A 128 0.43 4.31 2.72
CA LEU A 128 1.25 4.47 1.54
C LEU A 128 2.12 5.71 1.71
N ALA A 129 3.42 5.53 1.86
CA ALA A 129 4.38 6.61 2.06
C ALA A 129 5.18 6.87 0.78
N PHE A 130 5.26 8.13 0.40
CA PHE A 130 6.08 8.61 -0.71
C PHE A 130 7.15 9.58 -0.21
N TYR A 131 8.35 9.47 -0.73
CA TYR A 131 9.42 10.41 -0.46
C TYR A 131 10.21 10.75 -1.73
N SER A 132 10.47 12.03 -1.90
CA SER A 132 11.49 12.58 -2.78
C SER A 132 12.04 13.87 -2.19
N PRO A 133 13.27 14.30 -2.52
CA PRO A 133 13.82 15.59 -2.05
C PRO A 133 12.98 16.80 -2.46
N LEU A 134 12.22 16.69 -3.56
CA LEU A 134 11.40 17.79 -4.08
C LEU A 134 10.05 17.94 -3.38
N THR A 135 9.54 16.89 -2.76
CA THR A 135 8.18 16.88 -2.21
C THR A 135 8.15 16.59 -0.71
N GLU A 136 9.31 16.24 -0.16
CA GLU A 136 9.43 15.70 1.20
C GLU A 136 8.58 14.44 1.41
N LEU A 137 8.33 14.07 2.66
CA LEU A 137 7.53 12.92 3.01
C LEU A 137 6.02 13.23 2.88
N LYS A 138 5.31 12.35 2.17
CA LYS A 138 3.84 12.35 2.12
C LYS A 138 3.33 10.96 2.48
N ILE A 139 2.27 10.91 3.28
CA ILE A 139 1.60 9.65 3.68
C ILE A 139 0.13 9.72 3.31
N PHE A 140 -0.34 8.65 2.67
CA PHE A 140 -1.72 8.49 2.24
C PHE A 140 -2.29 7.24 2.86
N THR A 141 -3.42 7.33 3.52
CA THR A 141 -4.05 6.18 4.17
C THR A 141 -5.35 5.79 3.48
N GLY A 142 -5.62 4.51 3.49
CA GLY A 142 -6.90 3.94 3.07
C GLY A 142 -7.33 2.86 4.04
N ALA A 143 -8.63 2.78 4.30
CA ALA A 143 -9.22 1.74 5.12
C ALA A 143 -10.49 1.22 4.48
N VAL A 144 -10.83 -0.03 4.75
CA VAL A 144 -12.11 -0.64 4.40
C VAL A 144 -12.61 -1.43 5.59
N GLU A 145 -13.82 -1.11 6.01
CA GLU A 145 -14.55 -1.88 7.03
C GLU A 145 -15.13 -3.15 6.41
N GLY A 146 -15.37 -4.14 7.26
CA GLY A 146 -15.92 -5.42 6.86
C GLY A 146 -15.97 -6.39 8.03
N ARG A 147 -15.95 -7.69 7.72
CA ARG A 147 -16.00 -8.74 8.73
C ARG A 147 -15.17 -9.96 8.34
N ILE A 148 -14.80 -10.76 9.33
CA ILE A 148 -14.17 -12.07 9.13
C ILE A 148 -15.24 -13.10 8.84
N SER A 149 -15.07 -13.88 7.76
CA SER A 149 -15.94 -15.02 7.43
C SER A 149 -15.77 -16.17 8.44
N GLU A 150 -16.70 -17.12 8.46
CA GLU A 150 -16.61 -18.31 9.32
C GLU A 150 -15.62 -19.35 8.77
N GLU A 151 -15.43 -19.36 7.45
CA GLU A 151 -14.55 -20.26 6.72
C GLU A 151 -13.82 -19.53 5.60
N PRO A 152 -12.67 -20.04 5.11
CA PRO A 152 -11.97 -19.47 3.98
C PRO A 152 -12.77 -19.68 2.69
N ARG A 153 -12.90 -18.64 1.88
CA ARG A 153 -13.59 -18.69 0.58
C ARG A 153 -12.79 -18.01 -0.51
N GLY A 154 -12.82 -18.58 -1.71
CA GLY A 154 -12.08 -18.08 -2.86
C GLY A 154 -10.64 -18.61 -2.92
N ARG A 155 -9.96 -18.35 -4.04
CA ARG A 155 -8.58 -18.80 -4.31
C ARG A 155 -7.68 -17.67 -4.83
N GLY A 156 -8.24 -16.48 -4.99
CA GLY A 156 -7.52 -15.29 -5.45
C GLY A 156 -6.87 -14.53 -4.30
N GLY A 157 -6.17 -13.46 -4.67
CA GLY A 157 -5.57 -12.56 -3.72
C GLY A 157 -4.38 -13.14 -2.93
N PHE A 158 -4.16 -12.63 -1.73
CA PHE A 158 -3.07 -13.06 -0.83
C PHE A 158 -3.40 -12.73 0.64
N GLY A 159 -2.62 -13.28 1.56
CA GLY A 159 -2.76 -13.02 2.98
C GLY A 159 -4.13 -13.44 3.52
N PHE A 160 -4.80 -12.53 4.18
CA PHE A 160 -6.11 -12.75 4.79
C PHE A 160 -7.30 -12.49 3.86
N ASP A 161 -7.08 -12.31 2.55
CA ASP A 161 -8.13 -12.13 1.55
C ASP A 161 -9.21 -13.23 1.58
N PRO A 162 -8.88 -14.53 1.83
CA PRO A 162 -9.89 -15.59 1.88
C PRO A 162 -10.91 -15.48 3.02
N ILE A 163 -10.63 -14.68 4.04
CA ILE A 163 -11.51 -14.57 5.22
C ILE A 163 -12.05 -13.15 5.45
N PHE A 164 -11.71 -12.18 4.61
CA PHE A 164 -12.20 -10.81 4.77
C PHE A 164 -13.29 -10.48 3.76
N ILE A 165 -14.48 -10.15 4.25
CA ILE A 165 -15.64 -9.71 3.48
C ILE A 165 -15.81 -8.21 3.71
N PRO A 166 -15.55 -7.36 2.70
CA PRO A 166 -15.72 -5.91 2.84
C PRO A 166 -17.21 -5.53 2.94
N ASP A 167 -17.50 -4.45 3.65
CA ASP A 167 -18.85 -3.90 3.70
C ASP A 167 -19.37 -3.57 2.30
N GLY A 168 -20.65 -3.87 2.07
CA GLY A 168 -21.29 -3.76 0.77
C GLY A 168 -21.07 -4.96 -0.16
N SER A 169 -20.43 -6.03 0.33
CA SER A 169 -20.26 -7.29 -0.40
C SER A 169 -20.66 -8.50 0.41
N VAL A 170 -20.94 -9.60 -0.30
CA VAL A 170 -21.11 -10.96 0.27
C VAL A 170 -19.90 -11.84 -0.06
N LYS A 171 -19.03 -11.41 -0.96
CA LYS A 171 -17.80 -12.08 -1.38
C LYS A 171 -16.64 -11.71 -0.45
N THR A 172 -15.74 -12.65 -0.20
CA THR A 172 -14.41 -12.34 0.34
C THR A 172 -13.55 -11.67 -0.73
N PHE A 173 -12.46 -11.03 -0.32
CA PHE A 173 -11.50 -10.48 -1.29
C PHE A 173 -10.91 -11.56 -2.22
N ALA A 174 -10.76 -12.80 -1.75
CA ALA A 174 -10.26 -13.91 -2.57
C ALA A 174 -11.27 -14.46 -3.58
N GLU A 175 -12.56 -14.13 -3.43
CA GLU A 175 -13.61 -14.45 -4.41
C GLU A 175 -13.80 -13.36 -5.48
N MET A 176 -13.11 -12.23 -5.32
CA MET A 176 -13.19 -11.09 -6.24
C MET A 176 -12.12 -11.17 -7.32
N SER A 177 -12.42 -10.66 -8.51
CA SER A 177 -11.39 -10.30 -9.47
C SER A 177 -10.55 -9.15 -8.90
N LEU A 178 -9.34 -8.94 -9.46
CA LEU A 178 -8.50 -7.83 -9.07
C LEU A 178 -9.19 -6.47 -9.27
N GLU A 179 -9.95 -6.33 -10.34
CA GLU A 179 -10.74 -5.13 -10.61
C GLU A 179 -11.85 -4.91 -9.58
N GLU A 180 -12.61 -5.97 -9.23
CA GLU A 180 -13.63 -5.91 -8.18
C GLU A 180 -13.00 -5.52 -6.84
N LYS A 181 -11.91 -6.19 -6.44
CA LYS A 181 -11.20 -5.91 -5.18
C LYS A 181 -10.73 -4.46 -5.13
N ASN A 182 -10.20 -3.92 -6.22
CA ASN A 182 -9.74 -2.54 -6.29
C ASN A 182 -10.86 -1.48 -6.17
N ARG A 183 -12.15 -1.85 -6.27
CA ARG A 183 -13.27 -0.96 -5.95
C ARG A 183 -13.49 -0.78 -4.46
N PHE A 184 -13.13 -1.78 -3.66
CA PHE A 184 -13.35 -1.81 -2.20
C PHE A 184 -12.09 -1.52 -1.40
N SER A 185 -10.92 -2.01 -1.86
CA SER A 185 -9.77 -2.24 -1.00
C SER A 185 -9.17 -0.97 -0.38
N HIS A 186 -8.65 -1.14 0.83
CA HIS A 186 -7.87 -0.17 1.57
C HIS A 186 -6.69 0.37 0.75
N ARG A 187 -5.97 -0.54 0.07
CA ARG A 187 -4.81 -0.21 -0.79
C ARG A 187 -5.21 0.67 -1.95
N ALA A 188 -6.31 0.33 -2.63
CA ALA A 188 -6.82 1.14 -3.73
C ALA A 188 -7.23 2.55 -3.29
N ARG A 189 -7.81 2.68 -2.10
CA ARG A 189 -8.18 3.99 -1.53
C ARG A 189 -6.93 4.84 -1.25
N ALA A 190 -5.88 4.25 -0.66
CA ALA A 190 -4.61 4.95 -0.44
C ALA A 190 -3.92 5.32 -1.77
N ALA A 191 -3.88 4.37 -2.71
CA ALA A 191 -3.28 4.56 -4.03
C ALA A 191 -3.94 5.67 -4.84
N ARG A 192 -5.29 5.78 -4.83
CA ARG A 192 -6.00 6.86 -5.51
C ARG A 192 -5.71 8.22 -4.88
N LYS A 193 -5.67 8.33 -3.56
CA LYS A 193 -5.27 9.57 -2.87
C LYS A 193 -3.86 10.01 -3.28
N PHE A 194 -2.92 9.06 -3.29
CA PHE A 194 -1.57 9.33 -3.79
C PHE A 194 -1.60 9.77 -5.26
N ALA A 195 -2.34 9.05 -6.11
CA ALA A 195 -2.39 9.34 -7.54
C ALA A 195 -2.96 10.73 -7.84
N GLU A 196 -4.03 11.13 -7.18
CA GLU A 196 -4.59 12.47 -7.33
C GLU A 196 -3.60 13.56 -6.90
N TRP A 197 -2.96 13.38 -5.76
CA TRP A 197 -1.91 14.29 -5.32
C TRP A 197 -0.71 14.30 -6.29
N PHE A 198 -0.23 13.13 -6.72
CA PHE A 198 0.94 13.03 -7.60
C PHE A 198 0.71 13.68 -8.98
N LYS A 199 -0.53 13.67 -9.47
CA LYS A 199 -0.91 14.41 -10.68
C LYS A 199 -0.66 15.92 -10.53
N THR A 200 -0.91 16.48 -9.35
CA THR A 200 -0.70 17.92 -9.13
C THR A 200 0.75 18.33 -9.33
N LEU A 201 1.69 17.45 -9.02
CA LEU A 201 3.12 17.70 -9.21
C LEU A 201 3.52 17.80 -10.70
N LYS A 202 2.81 17.08 -11.59
CA LYS A 202 3.03 17.15 -13.04
C LYS A 202 2.60 18.49 -13.64
N THR A 203 1.74 19.24 -12.95
CA THR A 203 1.20 20.51 -13.41
C THR A 203 1.92 21.74 -12.84
N LEU A 204 2.81 21.54 -11.86
CA LEU A 204 3.60 22.64 -11.32
C LEU A 204 4.56 23.16 -12.40
N PRO A 205 4.65 24.48 -12.61
CA PRO A 205 5.66 25.07 -13.48
C PRO A 205 7.05 24.74 -12.91
N PRO A 206 8.11 24.72 -13.74
CA PRO A 206 9.46 24.61 -13.25
C PRO A 206 9.70 25.74 -12.24
N ILE A 207 10.19 25.40 -11.07
CA ILE A 207 10.63 26.41 -10.09
C ILE A 207 11.87 27.04 -10.69
N TYR A 208 11.74 28.24 -11.25
CA TYR A 208 12.88 29.07 -11.56
C TYR A 208 13.49 29.51 -10.22
N GLN A 209 14.66 29.01 -9.90
CA GLN A 209 15.51 29.66 -8.89
C GLN A 209 16.21 30.81 -9.59
N ASP A 210 15.89 32.03 -9.18
CA ASP A 210 16.69 33.24 -9.46
C ASP A 210 18.05 33.11 -8.78
#